data_2c2e5dd6262f2ad66c3932075457ffc7
#
_entry.id   2c2e5dd6262f2ad66c3932075457ffc7
#
_cell.length_a   1.000
_cell.length_b   1.000
_cell.length_c   1.000
_cell.angle_alpha   90.00
_cell.angle_beta   90.00
_cell.angle_gamma   90.00
#
_symmetry.space_group_name_H-M   'P 1'
#
loop_
_entity.id
_entity.type
_entity.pdbx_description
1 polymer ?
#
loop_
_entity_poly.entity_id
_entity_poly.type
_entity_poly.pdbx_seq_one_letter_code
_entity_poly.pdbx_strand_id
1 'polypeptide(L)'
;MDEKKKTYEPLLTEITSLGTAAGIVDSVKPGGLVAIGTKLDPAMTRSDSFIGSVIGKPGTLPENSIQIKLDVNLFDSAVGAAEDTKVLPIQTGELLRLNIGTAPILGKVSKIKSNNIEVDLRRPACIFEGGNVAISRRITDRWRLIGAGILG
;
A
#
# COMPACT_ATOMS: atom_id res chain seq x y z
N MET A 1 -4.95 14.47 25.00
CA MET A 1 -5.84 13.49 24.36
C MET A 1 -4.94 12.41 23.82
N ASP A 2 -4.87 11.28 24.50
CA ASP A 2 -4.09 10.15 24.04
C ASP A 2 -4.80 9.55 22.84
N GLU A 3 -4.20 9.73 21.66
CA GLU A 3 -4.59 8.95 20.49
C GLU A 3 -4.30 7.49 20.83
N LYS A 4 -5.35 6.71 21.07
CA LYS A 4 -5.28 5.27 21.26
C LYS A 4 -4.44 4.71 20.09
N LYS A 5 -3.26 4.16 20.40
CA LYS A 5 -2.47 3.38 19.47
C LYS A 5 -3.39 2.31 18.87
N LYS A 6 -3.83 2.51 17.64
CA LYS A 6 -4.55 1.45 16.91
C LYS A 6 -3.58 0.30 16.74
N THR A 7 -3.75 -0.72 17.54
CA THR A 7 -3.01 -1.97 17.40
C THR A 7 -3.59 -2.71 16.21
N TYR A 8 -2.76 -3.01 15.21
CA TYR A 8 -3.15 -3.81 14.06
C TYR A 8 -2.67 -5.22 14.31
N GLU A 9 -3.62 -6.11 14.58
CA GLU A 9 -3.34 -7.52 14.83
C GLU A 9 -3.66 -8.37 13.60
N PRO A 10 -2.88 -9.42 13.31
CA PRO A 10 -3.19 -10.34 12.24
C PRO A 10 -4.50 -11.08 12.54
N LEU A 11 -5.40 -11.12 11.55
CA LEU A 11 -6.60 -11.93 11.63
C LEU A 11 -6.29 -13.34 11.13
N LEU A 12 -6.57 -14.33 11.98
CA LEU A 12 -6.47 -15.74 11.60
C LEU A 12 -7.84 -16.25 11.15
N THR A 13 -7.87 -16.87 9.99
CA THR A 13 -9.10 -17.44 9.44
C THR A 13 -8.79 -18.68 8.61
N GLU A 14 -9.81 -19.41 8.24
CA GLU A 14 -9.75 -20.57 7.36
C GLU A 14 -10.43 -20.23 6.03
N ILE A 15 -9.80 -20.60 4.92
CA ILE A 15 -10.40 -20.49 3.59
C ILE A 15 -11.41 -21.64 3.43
N THR A 16 -12.67 -21.30 3.16
CA THR A 16 -13.76 -22.24 3.01
C THR A 16 -14.10 -22.54 1.56
N SER A 17 -13.84 -21.57 0.67
CA SER A 17 -14.11 -21.73 -0.77
C SER A 17 -13.26 -20.77 -1.60
N LEU A 18 -13.03 -21.13 -2.85
CA LEU A 18 -12.43 -20.29 -3.87
C LEU A 18 -13.40 -20.16 -5.04
N GLY A 19 -13.54 -18.93 -5.54
CA GLY A 19 -14.43 -18.63 -6.66
C GLY A 19 -13.75 -17.82 -7.74
N THR A 20 -14.13 -18.04 -8.98
CA THR A 20 -13.72 -17.28 -10.16
C THR A 20 -14.96 -16.95 -10.99
N ALA A 21 -14.79 -16.25 -12.11
CA ALA A 21 -15.90 -16.02 -13.05
C ALA A 21 -16.52 -17.34 -13.59
N ALA A 22 -15.78 -18.45 -13.57
CA ALA A 22 -16.26 -19.78 -13.96
C ALA A 22 -17.02 -20.53 -12.83
N GLY A 23 -17.13 -19.96 -11.63
CA GLY A 23 -17.76 -20.56 -10.48
C GLY A 23 -16.77 -20.96 -9.38
N ILE A 24 -17.20 -21.89 -8.50
CA ILE A 24 -16.38 -22.43 -7.41
C ILE A 24 -15.34 -23.39 -7.98
N VAL A 25 -14.12 -23.29 -7.49
CA VAL A 25 -12.96 -24.08 -7.94
C VAL A 25 -12.14 -24.57 -6.74
N ASP A 26 -11.39 -25.65 -6.93
CA ASP A 26 -10.54 -26.23 -5.88
C ASP A 26 -9.19 -25.50 -5.75
N SER A 27 -8.73 -24.85 -6.81
CA SER A 27 -7.46 -24.13 -6.82
C SER A 27 -7.48 -22.94 -7.78
N VAL A 28 -6.67 -21.93 -7.47
CA VAL A 28 -6.50 -20.74 -8.33
C VAL A 28 -5.03 -20.44 -8.51
N LYS A 29 -4.69 -19.86 -9.68
CA LYS A 29 -3.37 -19.30 -9.95
C LYS A 29 -3.44 -17.77 -9.89
N PRO A 30 -2.30 -17.09 -9.65
CA PRO A 30 -2.23 -15.63 -9.74
C PRO A 30 -2.72 -15.12 -11.10
N GLY A 31 -3.52 -14.06 -11.08
CA GLY A 31 -4.10 -13.42 -12.26
C GLY A 31 -5.64 -13.45 -12.22
N GLY A 32 -6.25 -12.36 -12.65
CA GLY A 32 -7.71 -12.21 -12.65
C GLY A 32 -8.32 -11.97 -11.26
N LEU A 33 -9.65 -11.97 -11.23
CA LEU A 33 -10.43 -11.78 -10.02
C LEU A 33 -10.71 -13.13 -9.36
N VAL A 34 -10.38 -13.22 -8.07
CA VAL A 34 -10.64 -14.41 -7.25
C VAL A 34 -11.47 -14.01 -6.03
N ALA A 35 -12.54 -14.71 -5.78
CA ALA A 35 -13.31 -14.63 -4.53
C ALA A 35 -12.79 -15.67 -3.54
N ILE A 36 -12.57 -15.26 -2.31
CA ILE A 36 -12.10 -16.13 -1.22
C ILE A 36 -13.15 -16.12 -0.13
N GLY A 37 -13.81 -17.26 0.08
CA GLY A 37 -14.70 -17.49 1.21
C GLY A 37 -13.87 -17.80 2.46
N THR A 38 -14.23 -17.18 3.58
CA THR A 38 -13.53 -17.35 4.87
C THR A 38 -14.52 -17.54 6.01
N LYS A 39 -14.01 -17.94 7.19
CA LYS A 39 -14.80 -18.02 8.44
C LYS A 39 -14.87 -16.67 9.19
N LEU A 40 -14.42 -15.57 8.59
CA LEU A 40 -14.54 -14.24 9.20
C LEU A 40 -16.01 -13.80 9.27
N ASP A 41 -16.32 -12.98 10.27
CA ASP A 41 -17.62 -12.33 10.35
C ASP A 41 -17.85 -11.48 9.08
N PRO A 42 -18.97 -11.70 8.34
CA PRO A 42 -19.29 -10.92 7.14
C PRO A 42 -19.34 -9.40 7.39
N ALA A 43 -19.60 -8.95 8.61
CA ALA A 43 -19.55 -7.52 8.98
C ALA A 43 -18.14 -6.92 8.81
N MET A 44 -17.09 -7.70 8.98
CA MET A 44 -15.70 -7.27 8.83
C MET A 44 -15.29 -7.02 7.38
N THR A 45 -15.96 -7.65 6.43
CA THR A 45 -15.65 -7.55 4.99
C THR A 45 -16.43 -6.46 4.26
N ARG A 46 -17.33 -5.76 4.97
CA ARG A 46 -18.17 -4.71 4.40
C ARG A 46 -17.36 -3.44 4.10
N SER A 47 -17.84 -2.69 3.11
CA SER A 47 -17.34 -1.34 2.77
C SER A 47 -15.82 -1.30 2.51
N ASP A 48 -15.31 -2.29 1.81
CA ASP A 48 -13.90 -2.36 1.39
C ASP A 48 -12.90 -2.27 2.56
N SER A 49 -13.31 -2.70 3.76
CA SER A 49 -12.50 -2.57 4.98
C SER A 49 -11.14 -3.28 4.90
N PHE A 50 -11.02 -4.29 4.04
CA PHE A 50 -9.78 -5.04 3.84
C PHE A 50 -8.96 -4.60 2.62
N ILE A 51 -9.32 -3.49 1.97
CA ILE A 51 -8.48 -2.97 0.88
C ILE A 51 -7.05 -2.71 1.38
N GLY A 52 -6.09 -3.33 0.68
CA GLY A 52 -4.67 -3.25 1.01
C GLY A 52 -4.20 -4.23 2.07
N SER A 53 -5.07 -5.11 2.56
CA SER A 53 -4.65 -6.23 3.41
C SER A 53 -3.93 -7.31 2.59
N VAL A 54 -2.99 -8.00 3.23
CA VAL A 54 -2.22 -9.08 2.64
C VAL A 54 -2.63 -10.39 3.30
N ILE A 55 -2.83 -11.43 2.49
CA ILE A 55 -3.15 -12.77 2.96
C ILE A 55 -1.92 -13.66 2.77
N GLY A 56 -1.59 -14.44 3.79
CA GLY A 56 -0.50 -15.40 3.76
C GLY A 56 -0.73 -16.55 4.72
N LYS A 57 0.15 -17.54 4.68
CA LYS A 57 0.13 -18.62 5.70
C LYS A 57 0.51 -18.02 7.06
N PRO A 58 -0.03 -18.54 8.17
CA PRO A 58 0.35 -18.10 9.50
C PRO A 58 1.88 -18.11 9.69
N GLY A 59 2.41 -16.99 10.20
CA GLY A 59 3.85 -16.83 10.45
C GLY A 59 4.72 -16.56 9.23
N THR A 60 4.16 -16.40 8.03
CA THR A 60 4.95 -16.11 6.81
C THR A 60 4.91 -14.65 6.36
N LEU A 61 4.00 -13.87 6.90
CA LEU A 61 3.91 -12.45 6.58
C LEU A 61 4.90 -11.65 7.42
N PRO A 62 5.56 -10.63 6.84
CA PRO A 62 6.39 -9.73 7.60
C PRO A 62 5.57 -8.91 8.60
N GLU A 63 6.23 -8.39 9.62
CA GLU A 63 5.59 -7.49 10.57
C GLU A 63 5.11 -6.20 9.91
N ASN A 64 4.02 -5.65 10.46
CA ASN A 64 3.53 -4.36 10.02
C ASN A 64 4.49 -3.24 10.46
N SER A 65 4.84 -2.35 9.54
CA SER A 65 5.65 -1.18 9.82
C SER A 65 4.87 0.12 9.62
N ILE A 66 5.12 1.09 10.48
CA ILE A 66 4.64 2.48 10.36
C ILE A 66 5.71 3.41 9.77
N GLN A 67 6.91 2.91 9.58
CA GLN A 67 8.02 3.66 8.97
C GLN A 67 8.64 2.83 7.88
N ILE A 68 8.91 3.44 6.74
CA ILE A 68 9.53 2.79 5.58
C ILE A 68 10.70 3.60 5.05
N LYS A 69 11.61 2.89 4.39
CA LYS A 69 12.67 3.48 3.58
C LYS A 69 12.41 3.17 2.12
N LEU A 70 12.58 4.16 1.27
CA LEU A 70 12.42 4.03 -0.17
C LEU A 70 13.63 4.56 -0.90
N ASP A 71 14.14 3.80 -1.83
CA ASP A 71 15.01 4.31 -2.90
C ASP A 71 14.11 4.79 -4.03
N VAL A 72 14.14 6.11 -4.30
CA VAL A 72 13.14 6.80 -5.12
C VAL A 72 13.70 7.13 -6.50
N ASN A 73 12.91 6.83 -7.51
CA ASN A 73 13.10 7.29 -8.88
C ASN A 73 11.92 8.17 -9.29
N LEU A 74 12.15 9.48 -9.43
CA LEU A 74 11.12 10.43 -9.87
C LEU A 74 11.06 10.49 -11.40
N PHE A 75 9.85 10.69 -11.92
CA PHE A 75 9.62 10.93 -13.35
C PHE A 75 9.94 12.39 -13.71
N ASP A 76 10.21 12.67 -14.97
CA ASP A 76 10.42 14.04 -15.46
C ASP A 76 9.15 14.88 -15.35
N SER A 77 7.99 14.26 -15.62
CA SER A 77 6.67 14.90 -15.56
C SER A 77 5.64 14.05 -14.82
N ALA A 78 4.67 14.72 -14.18
CA ALA A 78 3.62 14.06 -13.42
C ALA A 78 2.58 13.42 -14.35
N VAL A 79 2.29 12.13 -14.14
CA VAL A 79 1.36 11.38 -14.98
C VAL A 79 -0.07 11.89 -14.82
N GLY A 80 -0.71 12.21 -15.95
CA GLY A 80 -2.09 12.69 -15.99
C GLY A 80 -2.28 14.11 -15.45
N ALA A 81 -1.21 14.89 -15.31
CA ALA A 81 -1.28 16.35 -15.13
C ALA A 81 -1.38 17.05 -16.49
N ALA A 82 -1.54 18.39 -16.48
CA ALA A 82 -1.43 19.17 -17.71
C ALA A 82 -0.05 18.97 -18.35
N GLU A 83 0.02 19.13 -19.68
CA GLU A 83 1.27 19.00 -20.41
C GLU A 83 2.38 19.82 -19.72
N ASP A 84 3.57 19.21 -19.56
CA ASP A 84 4.77 19.80 -18.95
C ASP A 84 4.74 20.09 -17.43
N THR A 85 3.87 19.47 -16.66
CA THR A 85 3.98 19.57 -15.19
C THR A 85 5.22 18.82 -14.70
N LYS A 86 6.37 19.53 -14.65
CA LYS A 86 7.64 19.00 -14.18
C LYS A 86 7.55 18.52 -12.74
N VAL A 87 8.07 17.34 -12.47
CA VAL A 87 8.16 16.82 -11.11
C VAL A 87 9.33 17.48 -10.38
N LEU A 88 9.02 18.20 -9.31
CA LEU A 88 10.02 18.78 -8.41
C LEU A 88 10.53 17.73 -7.42
N PRO A 89 11.77 17.88 -6.90
CA PRO A 89 12.29 17.00 -5.85
C PRO A 89 11.36 16.92 -4.65
N ILE A 90 11.32 15.76 -4.00
CA ILE A 90 10.59 15.55 -2.76
C ILE A 90 11.23 16.37 -1.64
N GLN A 91 10.41 16.91 -0.74
CA GLN A 91 10.87 17.70 0.39
C GLN A 91 10.58 17.02 1.72
N THR A 92 11.43 17.28 2.72
CA THR A 92 11.18 16.83 4.10
C THR A 92 9.90 17.49 4.63
N GLY A 93 9.07 16.70 5.28
CA GLY A 93 7.76 17.13 5.78
C GLY A 93 6.64 17.03 4.75
N GLU A 94 6.95 16.72 3.50
CA GLU A 94 5.95 16.56 2.44
C GLU A 94 5.04 15.36 2.71
N LEU A 95 3.75 15.52 2.40
CA LEU A 95 2.76 14.47 2.47
C LEU A 95 2.62 13.80 1.09
N LEU A 96 2.95 12.53 1.03
CA LEU A 96 2.84 11.72 -0.19
C LEU A 96 1.74 10.66 -0.03
N ARG A 97 1.14 10.25 -1.14
CA ARG A 97 0.32 9.05 -1.22
C ARG A 97 1.17 7.95 -1.83
N LEU A 98 1.32 6.87 -1.08
CA LEU A 98 2.11 5.70 -1.44
C LEU A 98 1.18 4.53 -1.71
N ASN A 99 1.35 3.86 -2.84
CA ASN A 99 0.68 2.60 -3.10
C ASN A 99 1.68 1.47 -2.81
N ILE A 100 1.53 0.84 -1.63
CA ILE A 100 2.34 -0.28 -1.16
C ILE A 100 1.54 -1.56 -1.44
N GLY A 101 1.95 -2.33 -2.46
CA GLY A 101 1.10 -3.36 -3.01
C GLY A 101 -0.24 -2.77 -3.47
N THR A 102 -1.36 -3.24 -2.91
CA THR A 102 -2.70 -2.71 -3.19
C THR A 102 -3.16 -1.64 -2.20
N ALA A 103 -2.36 -1.33 -1.17
CA ALA A 103 -2.72 -0.39 -0.11
C ALA A 103 -2.37 1.07 -0.48
N PRO A 104 -3.36 1.96 -0.66
CA PRO A 104 -3.09 3.40 -0.76
C PRO A 104 -2.92 3.98 0.65
N ILE A 105 -1.71 4.43 0.98
CA ILE A 105 -1.37 4.93 2.32
C ILE A 105 -0.78 6.33 2.21
N LEU A 106 -1.20 7.23 3.09
CA LEU A 106 -0.56 8.53 3.24
C LEU A 106 0.66 8.40 4.15
N GLY A 107 1.76 9.01 3.73
CA GLY A 107 2.98 9.07 4.51
C GLY A 107 3.59 10.46 4.49
N LYS A 108 4.21 10.84 5.59
CA LYS A 108 4.96 12.09 5.71
C LYS A 108 6.46 11.79 5.60
N VAL A 109 7.13 12.48 4.71
CA VAL A 109 8.59 12.35 4.56
C VAL A 109 9.28 12.90 5.79
N SER A 110 9.97 12.04 6.54
CA SER A 110 10.69 12.42 7.76
C SER A 110 12.15 12.77 7.48
N LYS A 111 12.77 12.10 6.51
CA LYS A 111 14.19 12.32 6.19
C LYS A 111 14.47 12.04 4.72
N ILE A 112 15.46 12.75 4.17
CA ILE A 112 15.93 12.57 2.79
C ILE A 112 17.45 12.48 2.80
N LYS A 113 17.98 11.48 2.10
CA LYS A 113 19.41 11.29 1.88
C LYS A 113 19.63 10.85 0.43
N SER A 114 20.00 11.80 -0.44
CA SER A 114 20.07 11.56 -1.89
C SER A 114 18.74 11.04 -2.42
N ASN A 115 18.72 9.88 -3.08
CA ASN A 115 17.50 9.24 -3.60
C ASN A 115 16.75 8.43 -2.54
N ASN A 116 17.31 8.26 -1.35
CA ASN A 116 16.66 7.52 -0.27
C ASN A 116 15.83 8.46 0.61
N ILE A 117 14.59 8.10 0.84
CA ILE A 117 13.70 8.81 1.75
C ILE A 117 13.20 7.89 2.86
N GLU A 118 13.04 8.44 4.05
CA GLU A 118 12.32 7.79 5.16
C GLU A 118 10.94 8.42 5.26
N VAL A 119 9.92 7.60 5.38
CA VAL A 119 8.53 8.04 5.39
C VAL A 119 7.78 7.43 6.56
N ASP A 120 7.14 8.28 7.36
CA ASP A 120 6.25 7.88 8.44
C ASP A 120 4.83 7.70 7.89
N LEU A 121 4.31 6.49 7.95
CA LEU A 121 3.01 6.12 7.41
C LEU A 121 1.89 6.47 8.39
N ARG A 122 0.74 6.95 7.90
CA ARG A 122 -0.44 7.22 8.72
C ARG A 122 -1.14 5.96 9.25
N ARG A 123 -0.90 4.82 8.62
CA ARG A 123 -1.35 3.51 9.06
C ARG A 123 -0.28 2.47 8.75
N PRO A 124 -0.16 1.41 9.55
CA PRO A 124 0.79 0.35 9.27
C PRO A 124 0.54 -0.33 7.93
N ALA A 125 1.61 -0.82 7.33
CA ALA A 125 1.58 -1.65 6.14
C ALA A 125 2.46 -2.88 6.32
N CYS A 126 2.07 -3.97 5.68
CA CYS A 126 2.89 -5.16 5.54
C CYS A 126 3.96 -4.87 4.47
N ILE A 127 5.24 -4.89 4.86
CA ILE A 127 6.35 -4.43 4.03
C ILE A 127 7.17 -5.63 3.57
N PHE A 128 7.30 -5.78 2.26
CA PHE A 128 8.20 -6.76 1.64
C PHE A 128 9.42 -6.03 1.07
N GLU A 129 10.61 -6.40 1.51
CA GLU A 129 11.86 -5.85 0.97
C GLU A 129 11.93 -6.03 -0.54
N GLY A 130 12.45 -5.03 -1.24
CA GLY A 130 12.50 -5.00 -2.70
C GLY A 130 11.16 -4.76 -3.38
N GLY A 131 10.08 -4.58 -2.61
CA GLY A 131 8.75 -4.28 -3.16
C GLY A 131 8.69 -2.91 -3.82
N ASN A 132 7.95 -2.82 -4.94
CA ASN A 132 7.74 -1.55 -5.63
C ASN A 132 6.61 -0.74 -4.96
N VAL A 133 6.84 0.57 -4.86
CA VAL A 133 5.88 1.54 -4.32
C VAL A 133 5.65 2.64 -5.32
N ALA A 134 4.41 2.86 -5.73
CA ALA A 134 4.06 4.01 -6.55
C ALA A 134 3.90 5.25 -5.66
N ILE A 135 4.52 6.36 -6.07
CA ILE A 135 4.58 7.60 -5.31
C ILE A 135 3.76 8.67 -6.00
N SER A 136 2.76 9.20 -5.29
CA SER A 136 1.91 10.26 -5.79
C SER A 136 1.97 11.50 -4.90
N ARG A 137 1.95 12.66 -5.54
CA ARG A 137 1.90 14.00 -4.94
C ARG A 137 0.57 14.66 -5.24
N ARG A 138 0.08 15.49 -4.33
CA ARG A 138 -1.10 16.30 -4.58
C ARG A 138 -0.74 17.52 -5.42
N ILE A 139 -1.24 17.57 -6.65
CA ILE A 139 -1.06 18.66 -7.60
C ILE A 139 -2.44 19.16 -7.99
N THR A 140 -2.72 20.44 -7.79
CA THR A 140 -4.02 21.04 -8.10
C THR A 140 -5.19 20.20 -7.61
N ASP A 141 -5.20 19.89 -6.31
CA ASP A 141 -6.23 19.08 -5.61
C ASP A 141 -6.42 17.62 -6.06
N ARG A 142 -5.57 17.13 -6.93
CA ARG A 142 -5.57 15.73 -7.37
C ARG A 142 -4.26 15.02 -7.05
N TRP A 143 -4.35 13.74 -6.69
CA TRP A 143 -3.17 12.89 -6.57
C TRP A 143 -2.65 12.52 -7.96
N ARG A 144 -1.40 12.86 -8.23
CA ARG A 144 -0.72 12.57 -9.49
C ARG A 144 0.49 11.72 -9.23
N LEU A 145 0.68 10.70 -10.05
CA LEU A 145 1.85 9.83 -9.97
C LEU A 145 3.08 10.62 -10.39
N ILE A 146 4.08 10.67 -9.51
CA ILE A 146 5.33 11.43 -9.71
C ILE A 146 6.58 10.55 -9.78
N GLY A 147 6.47 9.28 -9.44
CA GLY A 147 7.61 8.38 -9.44
C GLY A 147 7.30 7.03 -8.81
N ALA A 148 8.32 6.23 -8.69
CA ALA A 148 8.29 4.95 -8.01
C ALA A 148 9.43 4.86 -7.01
N GLY A 149 9.29 3.98 -6.02
CA GLY A 149 10.34 3.67 -5.06
C GLY A 149 10.45 2.16 -4.84
N ILE A 150 11.60 1.73 -4.39
CA ILE A 150 11.86 0.36 -3.96
C ILE A 150 12.01 0.36 -2.44
N LEU A 151 11.31 -0.55 -1.77
CA LEU A 151 11.41 -0.76 -0.32
C LEU A 151 12.76 -1.36 0.05
N GLY A 152 13.46 -0.71 0.99
CA GLY A 152 14.74 -1.14 1.55
C GLY A 152 14.67 -1.35 3.05
#